data_dffa76c139a04bb95b581b663e3d341b
#
_entry.id   dffa76c139a04bb95b581b663e3d341b
#
_cell.length_a   1.000
_cell.length_b   1.000
_cell.length_c   1.000
_cell.angle_alpha   90.00
_cell.angle_beta   90.00
_cell.angle_gamma   90.00
#
_symmetry.space_group_name_H-M   'P 1'
#
loop_
_entity.id
_entity.type
_entity.pdbx_description
1 polymer ?
#
loop_
_entity_poly.entity_id
_entity_poly.type
_entity_poly.pdbx_seq_one_letter_code
_entity_poly.pdbx_strand_id
1 'polypeptide(L)'
;MRQRAEVQEVLRQLCLNHNEESLTMPPMDERERILRERYRQQFDQYRRCAEHLREELTKTLQDNKISVHLVEARAKDEKSFITKALKPEKDYSNPFLDITDLVGLRVIAYYETDLDNIGDALLARFGKPQEQQNKKPENEAHFGYRSQHYIIPFTSDLADAAQVSGVEGLSFEIQVRTVLQHAWAAVSHKLDYKGEGTAHEQLKRKLCRLSALFEIADDEFVSLRNAYQSLSADIADKLKESAQGIPLDELSLSQFLEASPLVRSLDERARAAHFIFNDPFRTERDERDALAKLIQLCARAGLRTIDELAEVLKKNDLDPRDYLGRQYRENKKKGRAYWYATSAFICQLLIIKEHTHSLDEDDLIDLGWDQAMALQVLGVAKNC
;
A
#
# COMPACT_ATOMS: atom_id res chain seq x y z
N MET A 1 2.56 25.26 26.73
CA MET A 1 3.15 26.26 27.66
C MET A 1 3.78 25.64 28.92
N ARG A 2 3.16 24.65 29.59
CA ARG A 2 3.75 23.98 30.76
C ARG A 2 5.08 23.27 30.50
N GLN A 3 5.19 22.51 29.44
CA GLN A 3 6.45 21.80 29.11
C GLN A 3 7.64 22.75 28.80
N ARG A 4 7.39 23.89 28.15
CA ARG A 4 8.44 24.94 27.99
C ARG A 4 8.93 25.49 29.33
N ALA A 5 7.99 25.63 30.27
CA ALA A 5 8.32 26.09 31.62
C ALA A 5 9.12 25.05 32.42
N GLU A 6 8.74 23.75 32.31
CA GLU A 6 9.45 22.67 33.03
C GLU A 6 10.86 22.44 32.50
N VAL A 7 11.06 22.53 31.19
CA VAL A 7 12.42 22.39 30.58
C VAL A 7 13.28 23.61 30.91
N GLN A 8 12.71 24.82 30.87
CA GLN A 8 13.42 26.02 31.30
C GLN A 8 13.71 25.99 32.81
N GLU A 9 12.80 25.44 33.62
CA GLU A 9 12.98 25.32 35.05
C GLU A 9 14.05 24.27 35.39
N VAL A 10 14.07 23.12 34.73
CA VAL A 10 15.15 22.10 34.90
C VAL A 10 16.51 22.64 34.45
N LEU A 11 16.55 23.36 33.34
CA LEU A 11 17.78 24.03 32.88
C LEU A 11 18.16 25.18 33.84
N ARG A 12 17.19 25.89 34.42
CA ARG A 12 17.42 26.94 35.40
C ARG A 12 17.87 26.37 36.75
N GLN A 13 17.30 25.26 37.23
CA GLN A 13 17.74 24.58 38.45
C GLN A 13 19.15 23.97 38.32
N LEU A 14 19.53 23.50 37.13
CA LEU A 14 20.91 23.06 36.84
C LEU A 14 21.89 24.23 36.81
N CYS A 15 21.43 25.46 36.46
CA CYS A 15 22.24 26.68 36.51
C CYS A 15 22.31 27.30 37.93
N LEU A 16 21.31 27.08 38.81
CA LEU A 16 21.25 27.66 40.16
C LEU A 16 22.12 26.92 41.19
N ASN A 17 22.59 25.70 40.89
CA ASN A 17 23.46 24.93 41.79
C ASN A 17 24.97 25.15 41.57
N HIS A 18 25.36 26.06 40.71
CA HIS A 18 26.77 26.45 40.53
C HIS A 18 26.88 27.96 40.63
N ASN A 19 27.68 28.41 41.61
CA ASN A 19 28.01 29.80 41.91
C ASN A 19 28.22 30.66 40.66
N GLU A 20 27.81 31.91 40.76
CA GLU A 20 27.95 33.02 39.82
C GLU A 20 29.30 33.10 39.13
N GLU A 21 29.52 32.31 38.09
CA GLU A 21 30.51 32.62 37.06
C GLU A 21 30.11 31.91 35.75
N SER A 22 29.68 32.74 34.79
CA SER A 22 29.38 32.41 33.39
C SER A 22 28.24 31.40 33.12
N LEU A 23 27.24 31.81 32.36
CA LEU A 23 26.26 30.99 31.62
C LEU A 23 26.96 30.10 30.59
N THR A 24 27.78 29.18 31.05
CA THR A 24 28.39 28.12 30.19
C THR A 24 27.48 26.92 30.20
N MET A 25 27.14 26.47 29.00
CA MET A 25 26.45 25.18 28.79
C MET A 25 27.20 24.09 29.56
N PRO A 26 26.46 23.12 30.19
CA PRO A 26 27.14 22.01 30.87
C PRO A 26 28.08 21.25 29.89
N PRO A 27 29.15 20.62 30.42
CA PRO A 27 30.06 19.83 29.59
C PRO A 27 29.29 18.88 28.64
N MET A 28 29.77 18.69 27.44
CA MET A 28 29.10 17.86 26.38
C MET A 28 28.61 16.52 26.92
N ASP A 29 29.41 15.86 27.74
CA ASP A 29 29.06 14.54 28.31
C ASP A 29 27.83 14.61 29.24
N GLU A 30 27.67 15.63 30.01
CA GLU A 30 26.53 15.79 30.92
C GLU A 30 25.24 16.13 30.15
N ARG A 31 25.33 16.99 29.13
CA ARG A 31 24.22 17.32 28.26
C ARG A 31 23.75 16.07 27.47
N GLU A 32 24.68 15.31 26.94
CA GLU A 32 24.39 14.08 26.24
C GLU A 32 23.70 13.06 27.16
N ARG A 33 24.20 12.88 28.39
CA ARG A 33 23.61 11.95 29.37
C ARG A 33 22.16 12.31 29.69
N ILE A 34 21.87 13.58 29.96
CA ILE A 34 20.51 14.06 30.24
C ILE A 34 19.57 13.83 29.04
N LEU A 35 20.02 14.15 27.83
CA LEU A 35 19.23 13.96 26.62
C LEU A 35 18.91 12.48 26.38
N ARG A 36 19.88 11.58 26.59
CA ARG A 36 19.68 10.12 26.45
C ARG A 36 18.66 9.58 27.42
N GLU A 37 18.82 9.93 28.71
CA GLU A 37 17.94 9.45 29.76
C GLU A 37 16.49 9.88 29.52
N ARG A 38 16.28 11.15 29.22
CA ARG A 38 14.96 11.67 28.90
C ARG A 38 14.38 11.07 27.63
N TYR A 39 15.19 10.86 26.58
CA TYR A 39 14.75 10.26 25.34
C TYR A 39 14.26 8.82 25.56
N ARG A 40 14.99 8.03 26.35
CA ARG A 40 14.61 6.66 26.71
C ARG A 40 13.27 6.59 27.45
N GLN A 41 13.01 7.54 28.34
CA GLN A 41 11.74 7.62 29.08
C GLN A 41 10.54 7.91 28.13
N GLN A 42 10.76 8.63 27.05
CA GLN A 42 9.72 9.02 26.10
C GLN A 42 9.64 8.12 24.86
N PHE A 43 10.61 7.24 24.64
CA PHE A 43 10.72 6.44 23.41
C PHE A 43 9.49 5.58 23.12
N ASP A 44 8.92 4.95 24.14
CA ASP A 44 7.71 4.12 23.99
C ASP A 44 6.48 4.95 23.59
N GLN A 45 6.42 6.22 24.00
CA GLN A 45 5.36 7.15 23.56
C GLN A 45 5.52 7.45 22.07
N TYR A 46 6.72 7.79 21.61
CA TYR A 46 6.99 8.04 20.19
C TYR A 46 6.68 6.81 19.33
N ARG A 47 6.98 5.61 19.82
CA ARG A 47 6.69 4.36 19.12
C ARG A 47 5.17 4.13 18.98
N ARG A 48 4.39 4.36 20.04
CA ARG A 48 2.92 4.25 19.98
C ARG A 48 2.32 5.30 19.05
N CYS A 49 2.80 6.54 19.10
CA CYS A 49 2.38 7.57 18.17
C CYS A 49 2.67 7.18 16.71
N ALA A 50 3.86 6.66 16.44
CA ALA A 50 4.24 6.23 15.09
C ALA A 50 3.28 5.15 14.56
N GLU A 51 2.96 4.15 15.38
CA GLU A 51 2.05 3.06 14.98
C GLU A 51 0.63 3.56 14.74
N HIS A 52 0.08 4.35 15.65
CA HIS A 52 -1.25 4.93 15.48
C HIS A 52 -1.34 5.80 14.21
N LEU A 53 -0.37 6.69 14.00
CA LEU A 53 -0.33 7.52 12.79
C LEU A 53 -0.19 6.69 11.52
N ARG A 54 0.52 5.55 11.56
CA ARG A 54 0.62 4.63 10.43
C ARG A 54 -0.74 4.03 10.07
N GLU A 55 -1.50 3.59 11.08
CA GLU A 55 -2.84 3.04 10.90
C GLU A 55 -3.81 4.09 10.33
N GLU A 56 -3.82 5.28 10.92
CA GLU A 56 -4.63 6.41 10.45
C GLU A 56 -4.30 6.81 9.01
N LEU A 57 -3.01 6.88 8.68
CA LEU A 57 -2.54 7.21 7.35
C LEU A 57 -2.93 6.13 6.34
N THR A 58 -2.75 4.86 6.70
CA THR A 58 -3.14 3.73 5.84
C THR A 58 -4.65 3.77 5.54
N LYS A 59 -5.47 3.97 6.58
CA LYS A 59 -6.92 4.12 6.42
C LYS A 59 -7.28 5.33 5.55
N THR A 60 -6.65 6.47 5.77
CA THR A 60 -6.88 7.68 4.97
C THR A 60 -6.63 7.45 3.48
N LEU A 61 -5.54 6.77 3.15
CA LEU A 61 -5.21 6.45 1.75
C LEU A 61 -6.23 5.46 1.15
N GLN A 62 -6.65 4.45 1.91
CA GLN A 62 -7.69 3.48 1.49
C GLN A 62 -9.04 4.15 1.26
N ASP A 63 -9.50 5.00 2.17
CA ASP A 63 -10.76 5.73 2.08
C ASP A 63 -10.79 6.66 0.84
N ASN A 64 -9.64 7.21 0.46
CA ASN A 64 -9.45 8.00 -0.76
C ASN A 64 -9.14 7.17 -2.01
N LYS A 65 -9.12 5.83 -1.91
CA LYS A 65 -8.79 4.91 -3.01
C LYS A 65 -7.42 5.16 -3.65
N ILE A 66 -6.47 5.61 -2.85
CA ILE A 66 -5.09 5.83 -3.27
C ILE A 66 -4.28 4.58 -2.96
N SER A 67 -3.84 3.88 -4.01
CA SER A 67 -2.99 2.70 -3.89
C SER A 67 -1.53 3.12 -3.74
N VAL A 68 -0.86 2.60 -2.70
CA VAL A 68 0.55 2.85 -2.43
C VAL A 68 1.31 1.55 -2.23
N HIS A 69 2.62 1.57 -2.48
CA HIS A 69 3.47 0.41 -2.27
C HIS A 69 3.61 0.08 -0.79
N LEU A 70 3.85 1.10 0.05
CA LEU A 70 4.15 0.89 1.47
C LEU A 70 3.86 2.15 2.29
N VAL A 71 3.35 1.96 3.49
CA VAL A 71 3.29 2.97 4.54
C VAL A 71 4.13 2.50 5.72
N GLU A 72 5.20 3.21 6.03
CA GLU A 72 6.08 2.95 7.16
C GLU A 72 5.96 4.04 8.21
N ALA A 73 6.17 3.67 9.48
CA ALA A 73 6.35 4.63 10.55
C ALA A 73 7.43 4.17 11.52
N ARG A 74 8.10 5.14 12.12
CA ARG A 74 9.11 4.85 13.13
C ARG A 74 9.25 5.97 14.14
N ALA A 75 9.56 5.62 15.37
CA ALA A 75 10.24 6.53 16.29
C ALA A 75 11.73 6.62 15.88
N LYS A 76 12.30 7.81 15.95
CA LYS A 76 13.73 8.03 15.68
C LYS A 76 14.55 7.21 16.67
N ASP A 77 15.61 6.53 16.24
CA ASP A 77 16.48 5.82 17.17
C ASP A 77 17.30 6.78 18.04
N GLU A 78 17.64 6.36 19.26
CA GLU A 78 18.36 7.17 20.26
C GLU A 78 19.66 7.75 19.70
N LYS A 79 20.43 6.92 19.00
CA LYS A 79 21.73 7.36 18.44
C LYS A 79 21.55 8.46 17.41
N SER A 80 20.57 8.32 16.52
CA SER A 80 20.23 9.34 15.51
C SER A 80 19.69 10.61 16.15
N PHE A 81 18.88 10.49 17.22
CA PHE A 81 18.41 11.64 17.97
C PHE A 81 19.58 12.42 18.58
N ILE A 82 20.44 11.75 19.33
CA ILE A 82 21.59 12.38 20.00
C ILE A 82 22.54 13.01 18.98
N THR A 83 22.86 12.28 17.90
CA THR A 83 23.71 12.81 16.82
C THR A 83 23.12 14.10 16.23
N LYS A 84 21.79 14.16 16.05
CA LYS A 84 21.11 15.36 15.53
C LYS A 84 21.06 16.48 16.55
N ALA A 85 20.76 16.15 17.82
CA ALA A 85 20.60 17.11 18.92
C ALA A 85 21.90 17.82 19.31
N LEU A 86 23.04 17.15 19.10
CA LEU A 86 24.37 17.65 19.44
C LEU A 86 25.16 18.17 18.23
N LYS A 87 24.52 18.32 17.05
CA LYS A 87 25.17 18.88 15.87
C LYS A 87 25.63 20.33 16.12
N PRO A 88 26.93 20.64 15.94
CA PRO A 88 27.44 21.98 16.21
C PRO A 88 26.81 23.08 15.34
N GLU A 89 26.39 22.72 14.11
CA GLU A 89 25.81 23.67 13.15
C GLU A 89 24.33 24.00 13.44
N LYS A 90 23.70 23.28 14.40
CA LYS A 90 22.29 23.45 14.74
C LYS A 90 22.16 23.76 16.23
N ASP A 91 21.81 24.99 16.52
CA ASP A 91 21.53 25.43 17.89
C ASP A 91 20.09 25.09 18.28
N TYR A 92 19.87 23.84 18.73
CA TYR A 92 18.58 23.41 19.26
C TYR A 92 18.45 23.87 20.73
N SER A 93 17.58 24.85 21.00
CA SER A 93 17.26 25.30 22.37
C SER A 93 16.52 24.22 23.14
N ASN A 94 15.62 23.49 22.47
CA ASN A 94 14.95 22.31 23.03
C ASN A 94 14.88 21.20 21.97
N PRO A 95 15.85 20.28 21.93
CA PRO A 95 15.89 19.23 20.92
C PRO A 95 14.62 18.37 20.82
N PHE A 96 13.86 18.24 21.90
CA PHE A 96 12.61 17.47 21.92
C PHE A 96 11.45 18.18 21.20
N LEU A 97 11.49 19.50 21.08
CA LEU A 97 10.49 20.29 20.35
C LEU A 97 11.00 20.72 18.97
N ASP A 98 12.31 20.99 18.87
CA ASP A 98 12.92 21.56 17.67
C ASP A 98 13.21 20.49 16.61
N ILE A 99 13.39 19.21 17.03
CA ILE A 99 13.58 18.09 16.11
C ILE A 99 12.21 17.54 15.70
N THR A 100 11.82 17.82 14.46
CA THR A 100 10.49 17.52 13.91
C THR A 100 10.29 16.07 13.45
N ASP A 101 11.34 15.25 13.41
CA ASP A 101 11.33 13.86 12.93
C ASP A 101 11.54 12.84 14.07
N LEU A 102 11.14 13.19 15.32
CA LEU A 102 11.11 12.22 16.43
C LEU A 102 10.14 11.09 16.14
N VAL A 103 9.01 11.41 15.50
CA VAL A 103 8.09 10.48 14.88
C VAL A 103 8.12 10.74 13.37
N GLY A 104 8.50 9.76 12.60
CA GLY A 104 8.60 9.86 11.16
C GLY A 104 7.75 8.81 10.45
N LEU A 105 7.00 9.24 9.45
CA LEU A 105 6.26 8.38 8.56
C LEU A 105 6.83 8.46 7.14
N ARG A 106 6.55 7.44 6.37
CA ARG A 106 6.92 7.39 4.96
C ARG A 106 5.83 6.72 4.16
N VAL A 107 5.41 7.40 3.09
CA VAL A 107 4.51 6.85 2.06
C VAL A 107 5.34 6.62 0.81
N ILE A 108 5.33 5.39 0.31
CA ILE A 108 5.99 5.02 -0.93
C ILE A 108 4.92 4.75 -1.97
N ALA A 109 4.80 5.67 -2.94
CA ALA A 109 3.85 5.59 -4.03
C ALA A 109 4.43 4.80 -5.21
N TYR A 110 3.55 4.20 -6.01
CA TYR A 110 3.95 3.56 -7.25
C TYR A 110 4.30 4.59 -8.34
N TYR A 111 3.57 5.70 -8.43
CA TYR A 111 3.65 6.66 -9.53
C TYR A 111 3.86 8.09 -9.02
N GLU A 112 4.61 8.88 -9.77
CA GLU A 112 4.90 10.28 -9.42
C GLU A 112 3.62 11.14 -9.39
N THR A 113 2.69 10.88 -10.30
CA THR A 113 1.40 11.60 -10.38
C THR A 113 0.49 11.36 -9.16
N ASP A 114 0.76 10.38 -8.32
CA ASP A 114 -0.03 10.12 -7.12
C ASP A 114 0.46 10.92 -5.91
N LEU A 115 1.68 11.50 -5.99
CA LEU A 115 2.28 12.23 -4.87
C LEU A 115 1.44 13.45 -4.43
N ASP A 116 0.85 14.17 -5.37
CA ASP A 116 0.02 15.34 -5.08
C ASP A 116 -1.33 14.91 -4.48
N ASN A 117 -1.96 13.85 -5.00
CA ASN A 117 -3.18 13.28 -4.42
C ASN A 117 -2.97 12.77 -2.99
N ILE A 118 -1.79 12.16 -2.72
CA ILE A 118 -1.39 11.76 -1.37
C ILE A 118 -1.25 13.01 -0.50
N GLY A 119 -0.59 14.05 -0.99
CA GLY A 119 -0.44 15.32 -0.29
C GLY A 119 -1.78 15.93 0.10
N ASP A 120 -2.73 15.99 -0.82
CA ASP A 120 -4.07 16.51 -0.56
C ASP A 120 -4.82 15.68 0.50
N ALA A 121 -4.73 14.35 0.44
CA ALA A 121 -5.32 13.46 1.43
C ALA A 121 -4.69 13.66 2.83
N LEU A 122 -3.37 13.88 2.90
CA LEU A 122 -2.67 14.21 4.15
C LEU A 122 -3.16 15.52 4.74
N LEU A 123 -3.29 16.57 3.92
CA LEU A 123 -3.75 17.89 4.36
C LEU A 123 -5.20 17.85 4.84
N ALA A 124 -6.05 17.07 4.16
CA ALA A 124 -7.45 16.89 4.56
C ALA A 124 -7.57 16.17 5.93
N ARG A 125 -6.72 15.15 6.20
CA ARG A 125 -6.78 14.37 7.44
C ARG A 125 -6.07 15.03 8.61
N PHE A 126 -4.86 15.54 8.40
CA PHE A 126 -3.98 16.02 9.48
C PHE A 126 -3.93 17.53 9.59
N GLY A 127 -4.57 18.25 8.67
CA GLY A 127 -4.62 19.70 8.66
C GLY A 127 -3.37 20.34 8.02
N LYS A 128 -3.29 21.66 8.14
CA LYS A 128 -2.21 22.43 7.51
C LYS A 128 -0.87 22.12 8.18
N PRO A 129 0.16 21.74 7.41
CA PRO A 129 1.49 21.49 7.95
C PRO A 129 2.10 22.79 8.48
N GLN A 130 2.93 22.67 9.50
CA GLN A 130 3.77 23.77 10.00
C GLN A 130 4.80 24.17 8.94
N GLU A 131 5.30 23.17 8.20
CA GLU A 131 6.25 23.34 7.12
C GLU A 131 6.01 22.25 6.06
N GLN A 132 6.00 22.66 4.79
CA GLN A 132 6.00 21.74 3.64
C GLN A 132 7.26 22.00 2.83
N GLN A 133 8.09 20.98 2.67
CA GLN A 133 9.32 21.05 1.91
C GLN A 133 9.23 20.12 0.70
N ASN A 134 9.27 20.69 -0.49
CA ASN A 134 9.57 19.95 -1.72
C ASN A 134 11.09 19.90 -1.88
N LYS A 135 11.70 18.82 -1.39
CA LYS A 135 13.13 18.58 -1.61
C LYS A 135 13.34 18.22 -3.07
N LYS A 136 13.84 19.19 -3.81
CA LYS A 136 14.26 19.08 -5.22
C LYS A 136 15.70 19.54 -5.33
N PRO A 137 16.44 19.13 -6.35
CA PRO A 137 17.73 19.74 -6.66
C PRO A 137 17.56 21.28 -6.78
N GLU A 138 18.58 22.02 -6.37
CA GLU A 138 18.56 23.51 -6.36
C GLU A 138 18.33 24.11 -7.74
N ASN A 139 18.61 23.36 -8.79
CA ASN A 139 18.39 23.77 -10.19
C ASN A 139 17.75 22.60 -10.93
N GLU A 140 16.72 22.87 -11.74
CA GLU A 140 16.02 21.89 -12.58
C GLU A 140 16.97 21.14 -13.55
N ALA A 141 18.10 21.74 -13.90
CA ALA A 141 19.14 21.08 -14.69
C ALA A 141 19.98 20.06 -13.89
N HIS A 142 19.81 19.95 -12.58
CA HIS A 142 20.52 19.01 -11.75
C HIS A 142 19.62 17.83 -11.34
N PHE A 143 20.13 16.63 -11.54
CA PHE A 143 19.49 15.42 -11.04
C PHE A 143 19.93 15.15 -9.59
N GLY A 144 19.00 14.73 -8.75
CA GLY A 144 19.27 14.46 -7.35
C GLY A 144 18.06 13.95 -6.58
N TYR A 145 18.15 14.04 -5.26
CA TYR A 145 17.11 13.60 -4.36
C TYR A 145 15.81 14.38 -4.55
N ARG A 146 14.70 13.66 -4.68
CA ARG A 146 13.35 14.23 -4.67
C ARG A 146 12.53 13.56 -3.58
N SER A 147 11.79 14.35 -2.82
CA SER A 147 10.83 13.88 -1.81
C SER A 147 9.97 15.05 -1.36
N GLN A 148 8.70 14.81 -1.15
CA GLN A 148 7.83 15.76 -0.47
C GLN A 148 7.86 15.47 1.03
N HIS A 149 8.09 16.49 1.85
CA HIS A 149 8.12 16.40 3.30
C HIS A 149 7.05 17.29 3.91
N TYR A 150 6.24 16.73 4.78
CA TYR A 150 5.21 17.42 5.51
C TYR A 150 5.53 17.35 6.99
N ILE A 151 5.74 18.51 7.64
CA ILE A 151 5.96 18.63 9.08
C ILE A 151 4.64 19.07 9.68
N ILE A 152 4.00 18.18 10.43
CA ILE A 152 2.65 18.34 10.93
C ILE A 152 2.70 18.37 12.46
N PRO A 153 2.09 19.41 13.11
CA PRO A 153 2.03 19.45 14.57
C PRO A 153 1.06 18.39 15.11
N PHE A 154 1.39 17.77 16.24
CA PHE A 154 0.44 16.98 16.99
C PHE A 154 -0.65 17.89 17.56
N THR A 155 -1.90 17.62 17.20
CA THR A 155 -3.08 18.22 17.81
C THR A 155 -3.51 17.39 19.04
N SER A 156 -4.31 17.99 19.93
CA SER A 156 -4.90 17.27 21.08
C SER A 156 -5.69 16.03 20.60
N ASP A 157 -6.47 16.18 19.53
CA ASP A 157 -7.29 15.09 18.98
C ASP A 157 -6.45 13.90 18.52
N LEU A 158 -5.28 14.15 17.90
CA LEU A 158 -4.35 13.09 17.50
C LEU A 158 -3.66 12.43 18.70
N ALA A 159 -3.35 13.21 19.75
CA ALA A 159 -2.76 12.71 20.98
C ALA A 159 -3.76 11.83 21.76
N ASP A 160 -5.01 12.27 21.86
CA ASP A 160 -6.08 11.54 22.53
C ASP A 160 -6.41 10.23 21.79
N ALA A 161 -6.51 10.27 20.46
CA ALA A 161 -6.74 9.09 19.65
C ALA A 161 -5.61 8.06 19.77
N ALA A 162 -4.35 8.52 19.86
CA ALA A 162 -3.19 7.66 20.08
C ALA A 162 -3.06 7.17 21.54
N GLN A 163 -3.92 7.64 22.45
CA GLN A 163 -3.83 7.38 23.89
C GLN A 163 -2.46 7.71 24.48
N VAL A 164 -1.87 8.81 24.02
CA VAL A 164 -0.54 9.27 24.44
C VAL A 164 -0.62 10.69 24.96
N SER A 165 -0.15 10.90 26.18
CA SER A 165 -0.03 12.22 26.80
C SER A 165 1.39 12.77 26.63
N GLY A 166 1.52 14.10 26.59
CA GLY A 166 2.81 14.77 26.61
C GLY A 166 3.49 14.86 25.23
N VAL A 167 2.75 14.65 24.15
CA VAL A 167 3.19 14.87 22.76
C VAL A 167 2.64 16.16 22.16
N GLU A 168 1.82 16.89 22.92
CA GLU A 168 1.27 18.17 22.50
C GLU A 168 2.39 19.18 22.27
N GLY A 169 2.37 19.81 21.11
CA GLY A 169 3.42 20.75 20.68
C GLY A 169 4.64 20.11 20.02
N LEU A 170 4.68 18.76 19.95
CA LEU A 170 5.59 18.05 19.05
C LEU A 170 5.09 18.12 17.62
N SER A 171 5.99 17.84 16.70
CA SER A 171 5.65 17.63 15.29
C SER A 171 6.09 16.24 14.84
N PHE A 172 5.45 15.73 13.79
CA PHE A 172 5.87 14.53 13.09
C PHE A 172 6.11 14.83 11.62
N GLU A 173 7.02 14.09 11.02
CA GLU A 173 7.38 14.25 9.61
C GLU A 173 6.76 13.12 8.78
N ILE A 174 6.06 13.46 7.69
CA ILE A 174 5.65 12.51 6.67
C ILE A 174 6.46 12.76 5.40
N GLN A 175 7.17 11.74 4.94
CA GLN A 175 7.92 11.75 3.70
C GLN A 175 7.13 11.01 2.63
N VAL A 176 6.82 11.67 1.51
CA VAL A 176 6.12 11.08 0.37
C VAL A 176 7.07 11.04 -0.82
N ARG A 177 7.21 9.86 -1.43
CA ARG A 177 8.12 9.61 -2.56
C ARG A 177 7.69 8.39 -3.36
N THR A 178 8.19 8.28 -4.60
CA THR A 178 8.03 7.06 -5.39
C THR A 178 8.95 5.93 -4.90
N VAL A 179 8.71 4.70 -5.39
CA VAL A 179 9.59 3.54 -5.16
C VAL A 179 11.02 3.84 -5.62
N LEU A 180 11.19 4.48 -6.77
CA LEU A 180 12.50 4.80 -7.32
C LEU A 180 13.20 5.92 -6.55
N GLN A 181 12.48 6.97 -6.17
CA GLN A 181 12.99 8.02 -5.28
C GLN A 181 13.39 7.44 -3.92
N HIS A 182 12.64 6.45 -3.40
CA HIS A 182 12.98 5.75 -2.17
C HIS A 182 14.26 4.93 -2.33
N ALA A 183 14.40 4.17 -3.41
CA ALA A 183 15.58 3.36 -3.68
C ALA A 183 16.84 4.23 -3.80
N TRP A 184 16.74 5.36 -4.51
CA TRP A 184 17.85 6.32 -4.62
C TRP A 184 18.25 6.88 -3.25
N ALA A 185 17.27 7.31 -2.44
CA ALA A 185 17.52 7.86 -1.11
C ALA A 185 18.16 6.84 -0.17
N ALA A 186 17.73 5.58 -0.21
CA ALA A 186 18.29 4.52 0.62
C ALA A 186 19.75 4.23 0.29
N VAL A 187 20.12 4.20 -1.01
CA VAL A 187 21.48 3.95 -1.46
C VAL A 187 22.39 5.16 -1.20
N SER A 188 21.95 6.37 -1.54
CA SER A 188 22.74 7.58 -1.33
C SER A 188 23.06 7.80 0.16
N HIS A 189 22.08 7.66 1.05
CA HIS A 189 22.29 7.76 2.48
C HIS A 189 23.28 6.72 3.03
N LYS A 190 23.29 5.50 2.47
CA LYS A 190 24.23 4.46 2.89
C LYS A 190 25.67 4.75 2.42
N LEU A 191 25.82 5.44 1.29
CA LEU A 191 27.13 5.86 0.78
C LEU A 191 27.68 7.08 1.53
N ASP A 192 26.83 8.06 1.84
CA ASP A 192 27.20 9.26 2.60
C ASP A 192 27.61 8.94 4.05
N TYR A 193 27.01 7.90 4.66
CA TYR A 193 27.33 7.49 6.04
C TYR A 193 28.77 6.96 6.22
N LYS A 194 29.47 6.59 5.14
CA LYS A 194 30.83 6.03 5.20
C LYS A 194 31.96 7.04 4.93
N GLY A 195 31.64 8.30 4.65
CA GLY A 195 32.64 9.31 4.35
C GLY A 195 32.30 10.65 4.97
N GLU A 196 33.15 11.12 5.87
CA GLU A 196 33.12 12.49 6.39
C GLU A 196 33.23 13.48 5.21
N GLY A 197 32.09 13.98 4.72
CA GLY A 197 31.99 15.21 3.93
C GLY A 197 32.60 15.25 2.51
N THR A 198 33.27 14.21 2.05
CA THR A 198 33.92 14.18 0.73
C THR A 198 33.56 12.92 -0.05
N ALA A 199 32.29 12.75 -0.42
CA ALA A 199 32.01 11.81 -1.50
C ALA A 199 32.81 12.26 -2.73
N HIS A 200 33.73 11.41 -3.18
CA HIS A 200 34.58 11.70 -4.34
C HIS A 200 33.69 12.20 -5.48
N GLU A 201 34.05 13.28 -6.18
CA GLU A 201 33.29 13.86 -7.30
C GLU A 201 32.76 12.81 -8.31
N GLN A 202 33.56 11.74 -8.51
CA GLN A 202 33.15 10.61 -9.34
C GLN A 202 31.93 9.86 -8.81
N LEU A 203 31.79 9.71 -7.47
CA LEU A 203 30.62 9.07 -6.86
C LEU A 203 29.38 9.96 -6.94
N LYS A 204 29.53 11.25 -6.69
CA LYS A 204 28.45 12.25 -6.87
C LYS A 204 27.93 12.20 -8.30
N ARG A 205 28.82 12.22 -9.31
CA ARG A 205 28.44 12.11 -10.71
C ARG A 205 27.68 10.81 -11.02
N LYS A 206 28.08 9.66 -10.43
CA LYS A 206 27.37 8.40 -10.60
C LYS A 206 25.97 8.44 -9.96
N LEU A 207 25.84 9.03 -8.77
CA LEU A 207 24.56 9.21 -8.10
C LEU A 207 23.62 10.13 -8.90
N CYS A 208 24.13 11.24 -9.46
CA CYS A 208 23.35 12.11 -10.35
C CYS A 208 22.87 11.38 -11.61
N ARG A 209 23.71 10.55 -12.23
CA ARG A 209 23.30 9.73 -13.38
C ARG A 209 22.21 8.73 -13.04
N LEU A 210 22.30 8.08 -11.87
CA LEU A 210 21.25 7.16 -11.39
C LEU A 210 19.95 7.91 -11.10
N SER A 211 20.03 9.12 -10.53
CA SER A 211 18.84 9.94 -10.31
C SER A 211 18.13 10.28 -11.61
N ALA A 212 18.87 10.63 -12.67
CA ALA A 212 18.32 10.87 -14.00
C ALA A 212 17.61 9.64 -14.58
N LEU A 213 18.22 8.46 -14.44
CA LEU A 213 17.60 7.21 -14.89
C LEU A 213 16.32 6.88 -14.12
N PHE A 214 16.30 7.14 -12.82
CA PHE A 214 15.10 6.92 -12.00
C PHE A 214 13.98 7.90 -12.33
N GLU A 215 14.30 9.16 -12.65
CA GLU A 215 13.34 10.14 -13.11
C GLU A 215 12.70 9.71 -14.43
N ILE A 216 13.51 9.30 -15.42
CA ILE A 216 12.99 8.74 -16.69
C ILE A 216 12.15 7.49 -16.43
N ALA A 217 12.54 6.62 -15.51
CA ALA A 217 11.79 5.41 -15.22
C ALA A 217 10.45 5.72 -14.48
N ASP A 218 10.40 6.73 -13.62
CA ASP A 218 9.14 7.19 -13.00
C ASP A 218 8.17 7.71 -14.08
N ASP A 219 8.66 8.50 -15.07
CA ASP A 219 7.87 8.95 -16.21
C ASP A 219 7.34 7.79 -17.07
N GLU A 220 8.20 6.78 -17.33
CA GLU A 220 7.79 5.59 -18.09
C GLU A 220 6.76 4.74 -17.32
N PHE A 221 6.85 4.64 -16.00
CA PHE A 221 5.81 3.97 -15.21
C PHE A 221 4.46 4.69 -15.28
N VAL A 222 4.45 6.01 -15.27
CA VAL A 222 3.22 6.79 -15.51
C VAL A 222 2.68 6.56 -16.92
N SER A 223 3.54 6.55 -17.92
CA SER A 223 3.18 6.25 -19.32
C SER A 223 2.56 4.88 -19.48
N LEU A 224 3.17 3.84 -18.87
CA LEU A 224 2.65 2.47 -18.86
C LEU A 224 1.27 2.38 -18.19
N ARG A 225 1.08 3.04 -17.04
CA ARG A 225 -0.22 3.09 -16.37
C ARG A 225 -1.29 3.70 -17.27
N ASN A 226 -0.99 4.85 -17.90
CA ASN A 226 -1.92 5.53 -18.77
C ASN A 226 -2.27 4.68 -20.02
N ALA A 227 -1.29 4.01 -20.62
CA ALA A 227 -1.50 3.09 -21.72
C ALA A 227 -2.39 1.89 -21.32
N TYR A 228 -2.15 1.32 -20.12
CA TYR A 228 -2.98 0.25 -19.58
C TYR A 228 -4.42 0.70 -19.35
N GLN A 229 -4.62 1.89 -18.77
CA GLN A 229 -5.95 2.45 -18.53
C GLN A 229 -6.70 2.73 -19.84
N SER A 230 -6.00 3.28 -20.86
CA SER A 230 -6.58 3.50 -22.18
C SER A 230 -7.01 2.19 -22.85
N LEU A 231 -6.14 1.18 -22.82
CA LEU A 231 -6.45 -0.13 -23.38
C LEU A 231 -7.63 -0.80 -22.64
N SER A 232 -7.68 -0.65 -21.32
CA SER A 232 -8.77 -1.14 -20.50
C SER A 232 -10.11 -0.49 -20.86
N ALA A 233 -10.11 0.84 -21.03
CA ALA A 233 -11.29 1.58 -21.45
C ALA A 233 -11.76 1.20 -22.87
N ASP A 234 -10.83 1.08 -23.83
CA ASP A 234 -11.13 0.65 -25.18
C ASP A 234 -11.77 -0.74 -25.23
N ILE A 235 -11.27 -1.68 -24.40
CA ILE A 235 -11.85 -3.01 -24.29
C ILE A 235 -13.24 -2.94 -23.65
N ALA A 236 -13.41 -2.18 -22.59
CA ALA A 236 -14.69 -1.99 -21.93
C ALA A 236 -15.76 -1.42 -22.88
N ASP A 237 -15.39 -0.45 -23.73
CA ASP A 237 -16.29 0.12 -24.73
C ASP A 237 -16.63 -0.89 -25.85
N LYS A 238 -15.65 -1.63 -26.36
CA LYS A 238 -15.89 -2.72 -27.30
C LYS A 238 -16.85 -3.79 -26.72
N LEU A 239 -16.68 -4.16 -25.46
CA LEU A 239 -17.55 -5.13 -24.79
C LEU A 239 -19.01 -4.63 -24.65
N LYS A 240 -19.23 -3.31 -24.54
CA LYS A 240 -20.58 -2.72 -24.54
C LYS A 240 -21.26 -2.83 -25.93
N GLU A 241 -20.47 -2.67 -26.99
CA GLU A 241 -20.97 -2.75 -28.37
C GLU A 241 -21.14 -4.19 -28.82
N SER A 242 -20.09 -5.00 -28.70
CA SER A 242 -20.08 -6.41 -29.05
C SER A 242 -18.88 -7.13 -28.42
N ALA A 243 -19.09 -8.30 -27.86
CA ALA A 243 -18.00 -9.16 -27.39
C ALA A 243 -17.29 -9.90 -28.51
N GLN A 244 -17.76 -9.78 -29.76
CA GLN A 244 -17.33 -10.60 -30.89
C GLN A 244 -15.85 -10.42 -31.23
N GLY A 245 -15.10 -11.53 -31.22
CA GLY A 245 -13.69 -11.57 -31.62
C GLY A 245 -12.72 -10.91 -30.64
N ILE A 246 -13.15 -10.51 -29.46
CA ILE A 246 -12.26 -9.99 -28.42
C ILE A 246 -11.47 -11.18 -27.84
N PRO A 247 -10.11 -11.18 -27.93
CA PRO A 247 -9.30 -12.25 -27.36
C PRO A 247 -9.54 -12.41 -25.86
N LEU A 248 -9.50 -13.66 -25.39
CA LEU A 248 -9.67 -14.00 -23.98
C LEU A 248 -8.30 -13.92 -23.30
N ASP A 249 -7.99 -12.79 -22.72
CA ASP A 249 -6.79 -12.52 -21.94
C ASP A 249 -7.18 -11.93 -20.54
N GLU A 250 -6.18 -11.64 -19.70
CA GLU A 250 -6.41 -11.17 -18.33
C GLU A 250 -7.21 -9.86 -18.33
N LEU A 251 -6.91 -8.93 -19.21
CA LEU A 251 -7.53 -7.62 -19.25
C LEU A 251 -8.97 -7.68 -19.75
N SER A 252 -9.20 -8.34 -20.89
CA SER A 252 -10.53 -8.49 -21.50
C SER A 252 -11.47 -9.29 -20.61
N LEU A 253 -10.96 -10.36 -19.98
CA LEU A 253 -11.73 -11.20 -19.07
C LEU A 253 -12.09 -10.42 -17.78
N SER A 254 -11.14 -9.69 -17.20
CA SER A 254 -11.41 -8.83 -16.03
C SER A 254 -12.53 -7.82 -16.32
N GLN A 255 -12.43 -7.11 -17.45
CA GLN A 255 -13.46 -6.15 -17.88
C GLN A 255 -14.83 -6.82 -18.15
N PHE A 256 -14.82 -8.01 -18.75
CA PHE A 256 -16.04 -8.78 -18.99
C PHE A 256 -16.69 -9.22 -17.67
N LEU A 257 -15.94 -9.74 -16.71
CA LEU A 257 -16.47 -10.17 -15.41
C LEU A 257 -17.05 -9.00 -14.61
N GLU A 258 -16.43 -7.84 -14.68
CA GLU A 258 -16.86 -6.64 -13.95
C GLU A 258 -18.09 -5.96 -14.58
N ALA A 259 -18.09 -5.79 -15.91
CA ALA A 259 -19.08 -4.98 -16.61
C ALA A 259 -20.29 -5.77 -17.12
N SER A 260 -20.17 -7.09 -17.35
CA SER A 260 -21.19 -7.88 -18.05
C SER A 260 -22.49 -8.03 -17.24
N PRO A 261 -23.65 -7.65 -17.81
CA PRO A 261 -24.96 -7.95 -17.21
C PRO A 261 -25.22 -9.46 -17.05
N LEU A 262 -24.67 -10.28 -17.99
CA LEU A 262 -24.77 -11.72 -17.92
C LEU A 262 -24.09 -12.27 -16.68
N VAL A 263 -22.85 -11.85 -16.40
CA VAL A 263 -22.09 -12.28 -15.23
C VAL A 263 -22.81 -11.86 -13.95
N ARG A 264 -23.30 -10.62 -13.88
CA ARG A 264 -24.07 -10.13 -12.71
C ARG A 264 -25.33 -10.98 -12.46
N SER A 265 -26.07 -11.35 -13.52
CA SER A 265 -27.21 -12.25 -13.40
C SER A 265 -26.81 -13.63 -12.85
N LEU A 266 -25.68 -14.19 -13.32
CA LEU A 266 -25.15 -15.45 -12.82
C LEU A 266 -24.72 -15.38 -11.36
N ASP A 267 -24.09 -14.29 -10.95
CA ASP A 267 -23.67 -14.04 -9.56
C ASP A 267 -24.91 -13.92 -8.63
N GLU A 268 -25.97 -13.24 -9.05
CA GLU A 268 -27.22 -13.16 -8.27
C GLU A 268 -27.85 -14.55 -8.08
N ARG A 269 -27.83 -15.37 -9.11
CA ARG A 269 -28.32 -16.76 -9.05
C ARG A 269 -27.42 -17.64 -8.17
N ALA A 270 -26.10 -17.45 -8.21
CA ALA A 270 -25.18 -18.15 -7.33
C ALA A 270 -25.44 -17.76 -5.85
N ARG A 271 -25.69 -16.47 -5.56
CA ARG A 271 -26.14 -16.05 -4.22
C ARG A 271 -27.44 -16.71 -3.80
N ALA A 272 -28.41 -16.81 -4.72
CA ALA A 272 -29.67 -17.53 -4.45
C ALA A 272 -29.44 -19.03 -4.21
N ALA A 273 -28.37 -19.61 -4.76
CA ALA A 273 -27.92 -20.98 -4.51
C ALA A 273 -26.99 -21.10 -3.28
N HIS A 274 -26.90 -20.05 -2.44
CA HIS A 274 -26.14 -19.95 -1.19
C HIS A 274 -24.61 -19.84 -1.34
N PHE A 275 -24.08 -19.47 -2.49
CA PHE A 275 -22.68 -19.08 -2.59
C PHE A 275 -22.43 -17.71 -1.96
N ILE A 276 -21.29 -17.54 -1.30
CA ILE A 276 -20.90 -16.32 -0.57
C ILE A 276 -19.81 -15.58 -1.33
N PHE A 277 -20.07 -14.34 -1.75
CA PHE A 277 -19.12 -13.54 -2.52
C PHE A 277 -18.22 -12.65 -1.64
N ASN A 278 -18.64 -12.32 -0.43
CA ASN A 278 -17.88 -11.50 0.50
C ASN A 278 -17.01 -12.39 1.40
N ASP A 279 -15.83 -12.76 0.92
CA ASP A 279 -14.83 -13.44 1.71
C ASP A 279 -13.95 -12.39 2.42
N PRO A 280 -14.01 -12.27 3.75
CA PRO A 280 -13.24 -11.26 4.49
C PRO A 280 -11.73 -11.54 4.50
N PHE A 281 -11.30 -12.73 4.08
CA PHE A 281 -9.89 -13.13 4.05
C PHE A 281 -9.30 -13.12 2.63
N ARG A 282 -10.10 -12.78 1.61
CA ARG A 282 -9.65 -12.75 0.22
C ARG A 282 -8.67 -11.62 -0.01
N THR A 283 -7.57 -11.93 -0.69
CA THR A 283 -6.54 -10.98 -1.09
C THR A 283 -6.61 -10.70 -2.59
N GLU A 284 -5.98 -9.61 -3.05
CA GLU A 284 -5.81 -9.32 -4.49
C GLU A 284 -5.07 -10.45 -5.23
N ARG A 285 -4.22 -11.21 -4.53
CA ARG A 285 -3.55 -12.38 -5.09
C ARG A 285 -4.54 -13.49 -5.39
N ASP A 286 -5.48 -13.75 -4.48
CA ASP A 286 -6.51 -14.79 -4.68
C ASP A 286 -7.42 -14.44 -5.86
N GLU A 287 -7.72 -13.16 -6.09
CA GLU A 287 -8.50 -12.70 -7.24
C GLU A 287 -7.75 -12.91 -8.56
N ARG A 288 -6.45 -12.56 -8.60
CA ARG A 288 -5.60 -12.81 -9.78
C ARG A 288 -5.44 -14.30 -10.06
N ASP A 289 -5.24 -15.12 -9.04
CA ASP A 289 -5.15 -16.57 -9.18
C ASP A 289 -6.45 -17.17 -9.70
N ALA A 290 -7.61 -16.67 -9.26
CA ALA A 290 -8.92 -17.10 -9.76
C ALA A 290 -9.11 -16.75 -11.24
N LEU A 291 -8.69 -15.57 -11.66
CA LEU A 291 -8.73 -15.10 -13.04
C LEU A 291 -7.80 -15.93 -13.94
N ALA A 292 -6.56 -16.16 -13.49
CA ALA A 292 -5.59 -16.99 -14.22
C ALA A 292 -6.10 -18.43 -14.42
N LYS A 293 -6.71 -19.03 -13.39
CA LYS A 293 -7.32 -20.36 -13.49
C LYS A 293 -8.48 -20.37 -14.48
N LEU A 294 -9.30 -19.33 -14.52
CA LEU A 294 -10.40 -19.24 -15.48
C LEU A 294 -9.87 -19.15 -16.91
N ILE A 295 -8.82 -18.36 -17.19
CA ILE A 295 -8.18 -18.27 -18.50
C ILE A 295 -7.67 -19.65 -18.96
N GLN A 296 -6.95 -20.35 -18.06
CA GLN A 296 -6.41 -21.67 -18.37
C GLN A 296 -7.53 -22.69 -18.62
N LEU A 297 -8.61 -22.64 -17.84
CA LEU A 297 -9.77 -23.52 -18.05
C LEU A 297 -10.46 -23.23 -19.40
N CYS A 298 -10.66 -21.95 -19.74
CA CYS A 298 -11.18 -21.56 -21.05
C CYS A 298 -10.30 -22.13 -22.19
N ALA A 299 -8.98 -22.00 -22.06
CA ALA A 299 -8.05 -22.52 -23.06
C ALA A 299 -8.15 -24.05 -23.24
N ARG A 300 -8.32 -24.84 -22.15
CA ARG A 300 -8.55 -26.28 -22.16
C ARG A 300 -9.91 -26.65 -22.77
N ALA A 301 -10.94 -25.85 -22.50
CA ALA A 301 -12.25 -25.99 -23.09
C ALA A 301 -12.31 -25.54 -24.56
N GLY A 302 -11.22 -25.06 -25.15
CA GLY A 302 -11.14 -24.60 -26.53
C GLY A 302 -11.66 -23.19 -26.77
N LEU A 303 -11.99 -22.45 -25.71
CA LEU A 303 -12.47 -21.07 -25.78
C LEU A 303 -11.30 -20.10 -25.96
N ARG A 304 -11.37 -19.21 -26.94
CA ARG A 304 -10.30 -18.27 -27.31
C ARG A 304 -10.73 -16.82 -27.24
N THR A 305 -12.03 -16.55 -27.23
CA THR A 305 -12.60 -15.19 -27.27
C THR A 305 -13.68 -15.02 -26.22
N ILE A 306 -13.96 -13.78 -25.87
CA ILE A 306 -14.97 -13.42 -24.86
C ILE A 306 -16.39 -13.80 -25.33
N ASP A 307 -16.68 -13.69 -26.62
CA ASP A 307 -17.97 -14.09 -27.17
C ASP A 307 -18.19 -15.63 -27.08
N GLU A 308 -17.17 -16.44 -27.34
CA GLU A 308 -17.23 -17.90 -27.10
C GLU A 308 -17.53 -18.24 -25.65
N LEU A 309 -16.87 -17.58 -24.70
CA LEU A 309 -17.17 -17.69 -23.27
C LEU A 309 -18.60 -17.25 -22.96
N ALA A 310 -19.01 -16.09 -23.46
CA ALA A 310 -20.34 -15.56 -23.24
C ALA A 310 -21.43 -16.51 -23.76
N GLU A 311 -21.23 -17.17 -24.91
CA GLU A 311 -22.17 -18.17 -25.43
C GLU A 311 -22.26 -19.42 -24.54
N VAL A 312 -21.15 -19.87 -23.96
CA VAL A 312 -21.16 -20.97 -22.97
C VAL A 312 -21.94 -20.58 -21.73
N LEU A 313 -21.70 -19.34 -21.24
CA LEU A 313 -22.40 -18.83 -20.04
C LEU A 313 -23.89 -18.63 -20.30
N LYS A 314 -24.30 -18.13 -21.48
CA LYS A 314 -25.71 -17.95 -21.88
C LYS A 314 -26.50 -19.25 -21.91
N LYS A 315 -25.90 -20.37 -22.35
CA LYS A 315 -26.54 -21.68 -22.34
C LYS A 315 -27.04 -22.08 -20.95
N ASN A 316 -26.39 -21.57 -19.91
CA ASN A 316 -26.74 -21.81 -18.53
C ASN A 316 -27.76 -20.80 -17.97
N ASP A 317 -28.25 -19.87 -18.78
CA ASP A 317 -29.19 -18.83 -18.34
C ASP A 317 -30.61 -19.38 -18.07
N LEU A 318 -30.94 -20.54 -18.60
CA LEU A 318 -32.29 -21.11 -18.52
C LEU A 318 -32.66 -21.61 -17.12
N ASP A 319 -31.80 -22.27 -16.38
CA ASP A 319 -31.93 -22.46 -14.90
C ASP A 319 -30.64 -22.96 -14.24
N PRO A 320 -29.60 -22.09 -14.03
CA PRO A 320 -28.37 -22.50 -13.38
C PRO A 320 -28.58 -22.79 -11.88
N ARG A 321 -29.71 -22.38 -11.29
CA ARG A 321 -30.00 -22.62 -9.87
C ARG A 321 -30.03 -24.09 -9.52
N ASP A 322 -30.53 -24.94 -10.42
CA ASP A 322 -30.53 -26.38 -10.14
C ASP A 322 -29.10 -26.94 -10.10
N TYR A 323 -28.23 -26.58 -11.05
CA TYR A 323 -26.84 -27.03 -11.06
C TYR A 323 -26.01 -26.44 -9.92
N LEU A 324 -26.04 -25.10 -9.75
CA LEU A 324 -25.31 -24.43 -8.67
C LEU A 324 -25.86 -24.88 -7.30
N GLY A 325 -27.16 -25.03 -7.16
CA GLY A 325 -27.81 -25.55 -5.96
C GLY A 325 -27.41 -27.00 -5.65
N ARG A 326 -27.25 -27.87 -6.67
CA ARG A 326 -26.73 -29.22 -6.50
C ARG A 326 -25.27 -29.20 -6.04
N GLN A 327 -24.42 -28.38 -6.67
CA GLN A 327 -23.04 -28.20 -6.26
C GLN A 327 -22.93 -27.79 -4.80
N TYR A 328 -23.71 -26.79 -4.38
CA TYR A 328 -23.74 -26.34 -3.00
C TYR A 328 -24.19 -27.45 -2.04
N ARG A 329 -25.28 -28.19 -2.37
CA ARG A 329 -25.78 -29.29 -1.53
C ARG A 329 -24.74 -30.41 -1.36
N GLU A 330 -24.01 -30.79 -2.41
CA GLU A 330 -22.96 -31.80 -2.34
C GLU A 330 -21.78 -31.31 -1.48
N ASN A 331 -21.39 -30.04 -1.61
CA ASN A 331 -20.38 -29.45 -0.75
C ASN A 331 -20.77 -29.47 0.73
N LYS A 332 -22.03 -29.15 1.01
CA LYS A 332 -22.60 -29.18 2.38
C LYS A 332 -22.65 -30.59 2.97
N LYS A 333 -22.97 -31.63 2.17
CA LYS A 333 -22.94 -33.03 2.60
C LYS A 333 -21.55 -33.48 3.07
N LYS A 334 -20.48 -32.89 2.51
CA LYS A 334 -19.08 -33.13 2.89
C LYS A 334 -18.62 -32.32 4.11
N GLY A 335 -19.54 -31.69 4.84
CA GLY A 335 -19.26 -30.96 6.09
C GLY A 335 -18.71 -29.54 5.90
N ARG A 336 -18.72 -29.02 4.67
CA ARG A 336 -18.28 -27.65 4.38
C ARG A 336 -19.48 -26.69 4.54
N ALA A 337 -19.48 -25.92 5.63
CA ALA A 337 -20.61 -25.04 5.97
C ALA A 337 -20.78 -23.85 5.02
N TYR A 338 -19.68 -23.38 4.42
CA TYR A 338 -19.66 -22.20 3.57
C TYR A 338 -18.94 -22.50 2.26
N TRP A 339 -19.37 -21.85 1.18
CA TRP A 339 -18.69 -21.88 -0.09
C TRP A 339 -18.51 -20.45 -0.62
N TYR A 340 -17.32 -19.93 -0.41
CA TYR A 340 -16.94 -18.64 -0.94
C TYR A 340 -16.70 -18.75 -2.44
N ALA A 341 -17.19 -17.77 -3.19
CA ALA A 341 -17.10 -17.75 -4.65
C ALA A 341 -16.63 -16.36 -5.15
N THR A 342 -16.12 -16.36 -6.37
CA THR A 342 -15.93 -15.18 -7.22
C THR A 342 -16.74 -15.35 -8.48
N SER A 343 -16.97 -14.28 -9.24
CA SER A 343 -17.55 -14.37 -10.58
C SER A 343 -16.75 -15.32 -11.48
N ALA A 344 -15.41 -15.25 -11.38
CA ALA A 344 -14.51 -16.18 -12.09
C ALA A 344 -14.76 -17.64 -11.69
N PHE A 345 -14.95 -17.93 -10.41
CA PHE A 345 -15.23 -19.29 -9.95
C PHE A 345 -16.60 -19.81 -10.43
N ILE A 346 -17.62 -18.96 -10.42
CA ILE A 346 -18.95 -19.34 -10.96
C ILE A 346 -18.83 -19.65 -12.47
N CYS A 347 -18.10 -18.83 -13.23
CA CYS A 347 -17.85 -19.11 -14.65
C CYS A 347 -17.11 -20.44 -14.84
N GLN A 348 -16.11 -20.77 -13.99
CA GLN A 348 -15.44 -22.08 -14.05
C GLN A 348 -16.43 -23.24 -13.87
N LEU A 349 -17.30 -23.16 -12.86
CA LEU A 349 -18.32 -24.21 -12.65
C LEU A 349 -19.22 -24.42 -13.87
N LEU A 350 -19.62 -23.32 -14.53
CA LEU A 350 -20.49 -23.39 -15.70
C LEU A 350 -19.78 -23.90 -16.96
N ILE A 351 -18.49 -23.54 -17.14
CA ILE A 351 -17.66 -24.09 -18.21
C ILE A 351 -17.47 -25.60 -18.01
N ILE A 352 -17.16 -26.06 -16.81
CA ILE A 352 -17.02 -27.49 -16.49
C ILE A 352 -18.31 -28.23 -16.81
N LYS A 353 -19.47 -27.68 -16.48
CA LYS A 353 -20.77 -28.30 -16.81
C LYS A 353 -20.94 -28.52 -18.30
N GLU A 354 -20.65 -27.53 -19.13
CA GLU A 354 -20.85 -27.59 -20.58
C GLU A 354 -19.78 -28.44 -21.30
N HIS A 355 -18.60 -28.64 -20.67
CA HIS A 355 -17.45 -29.31 -21.29
C HIS A 355 -17.04 -30.63 -20.58
N THR A 356 -17.99 -31.30 -19.91
CA THR A 356 -17.75 -32.57 -19.21
C THR A 356 -17.25 -33.71 -20.14
N HIS A 357 -17.36 -33.56 -21.45
CA HIS A 357 -16.89 -34.51 -22.45
C HIS A 357 -15.41 -34.30 -22.82
N SER A 358 -14.85 -33.13 -22.54
CA SER A 358 -13.47 -32.74 -22.89
C SER A 358 -12.61 -32.37 -21.70
N LEU A 359 -13.20 -32.22 -20.49
CA LEU A 359 -12.49 -31.92 -19.25
C LEU A 359 -12.59 -33.12 -18.32
N ASP A 360 -11.47 -33.54 -17.78
CA ASP A 360 -11.39 -34.62 -16.80
C ASP A 360 -10.85 -34.17 -15.44
N GLU A 361 -10.65 -35.10 -14.52
CA GLU A 361 -10.15 -34.85 -13.17
C GLU A 361 -8.73 -34.28 -13.18
N ASP A 362 -7.86 -34.84 -14.03
CA ASP A 362 -6.46 -34.43 -14.11
C ASP A 362 -6.33 -33.01 -14.62
N ASP A 363 -7.18 -32.59 -15.56
CA ASP A 363 -7.27 -31.22 -16.03
C ASP A 363 -7.56 -30.23 -14.89
N LEU A 364 -8.48 -30.56 -14.00
CA LEU A 364 -8.83 -29.68 -12.88
C LEU A 364 -7.76 -29.67 -11.80
N ILE A 365 -7.13 -30.82 -11.52
CA ILE A 365 -6.01 -30.91 -10.56
C ILE A 365 -4.82 -30.08 -11.04
N ASP A 366 -4.48 -30.14 -12.32
CA ASP A 366 -3.42 -29.33 -12.92
C ASP A 366 -3.71 -27.82 -12.82
N LEU A 367 -4.98 -27.42 -12.81
CA LEU A 367 -5.41 -26.05 -12.55
C LEU A 367 -5.41 -25.67 -11.04
N GLY A 368 -4.94 -26.59 -10.19
CA GLY A 368 -4.83 -26.38 -8.75
C GLY A 368 -6.14 -26.59 -7.98
N TRP A 369 -7.08 -27.37 -8.51
CA TRP A 369 -8.23 -27.81 -7.76
C TRP A 369 -7.82 -28.97 -6.81
N ASP A 370 -8.42 -28.97 -5.63
CA ASP A 370 -8.35 -30.12 -4.72
C ASP A 370 -9.03 -31.33 -5.41
N GLN A 371 -8.40 -32.51 -5.31
CA GLN A 371 -8.89 -33.71 -5.98
C GLN A 371 -10.35 -34.05 -5.60
N ALA A 372 -10.69 -33.98 -4.31
CA ALA A 372 -12.04 -34.25 -3.84
C ALA A 372 -13.06 -33.23 -4.36
N MET A 373 -12.63 -32.00 -4.59
CA MET A 373 -13.44 -30.95 -5.18
C MET A 373 -13.62 -31.17 -6.69
N ALA A 374 -12.56 -31.50 -7.42
CA ALA A 374 -12.58 -31.79 -8.84
C ALA A 374 -13.57 -32.95 -9.16
N LEU A 375 -13.45 -34.09 -8.42
CA LEU A 375 -14.37 -35.22 -8.53
C LEU A 375 -15.82 -34.83 -8.22
N GLN A 376 -16.04 -34.01 -7.20
CA GLN A 376 -17.40 -33.56 -6.86
C GLN A 376 -18.00 -32.72 -7.99
N VAL A 377 -17.26 -31.73 -8.46
CA VAL A 377 -17.76 -30.78 -9.47
C VAL A 377 -18.08 -31.51 -10.78
N LEU A 378 -17.18 -32.40 -11.25
CA LEU A 378 -17.40 -33.21 -12.43
C LEU A 378 -18.55 -34.22 -12.23
N GLY A 379 -18.63 -34.85 -11.07
CA GLY A 379 -19.72 -35.80 -10.77
C GLY A 379 -21.11 -35.15 -10.81
N VAL A 380 -21.25 -33.96 -10.26
CA VAL A 380 -22.50 -33.19 -10.35
C VAL A 380 -22.78 -32.70 -11.77
N ALA A 381 -21.73 -32.24 -12.49
CA ALA A 381 -21.86 -31.75 -13.87
C ALA A 381 -22.33 -32.86 -14.85
N LYS A 382 -21.79 -34.08 -14.71
CA LYS A 382 -22.17 -35.24 -15.55
C LYS A 382 -23.60 -35.73 -15.32
N ASN A 383 -24.23 -35.36 -14.20
CA ASN A 383 -25.58 -35.76 -13.81
C ASN A 383 -26.60 -34.62 -13.97
N CYS A 384 -26.22 -33.52 -14.62
CA CYS A 384 -27.08 -32.40 -15.00
C CYS A 384 -27.31 -32.36 -16.49
#